data_32c3f007ad47f8906a8916d31d2f5c88
#
_entry.id   32c3f007ad47f8906a8916d31d2f5c88
#
_cell.length_a   1.000
_cell.length_b   1.000
_cell.length_c   1.000
_cell.angle_alpha   90.00
_cell.angle_beta   90.00
_cell.angle_gamma   90.00
#
_symmetry.space_group_name_H-M   'P 1'
#
loop_
_entity.id
_entity.type
_entity.pdbx_description
1 polymer ?
#
loop_
_entity_poly.entity_id
_entity_poly.type
_entity_poly.pdbx_seq_one_letter_code
_entity_poly.pdbx_strand_id
1 'polypeptide(L)'
;MAQKIESFRDLIAWQKSMDLVDAIYTLTRAFPRQEMFGLVSQMQRAAVSVPSNLAEGYARRRTGDYIRFVDVSRGSLAELQTQAIISKRQGYITQADLDKLWPMLDEAARILYGLSEELQRKTAVRLVSFIGLACAVPVLLRYLFPLIC
;
A
#
# COMPACT_ATOMS: atom_id res chain seq x y z
N MET A 1 10.14 -21.46 5.04
CA MET A 1 10.03 -20.67 6.30
C MET A 1 9.61 -19.25 5.92
N ALA A 2 8.54 -18.70 6.52
CA ALA A 2 8.14 -17.31 6.27
C ALA A 2 9.20 -16.38 6.87
N GLN A 3 9.72 -15.45 6.07
CA GLN A 3 10.70 -14.47 6.51
C GLN A 3 10.06 -13.58 7.59
N LYS A 4 10.71 -13.43 8.74
CA LYS A 4 10.26 -12.54 9.80
C LYS A 4 10.43 -11.10 9.35
N ILE A 5 9.36 -10.31 9.40
CA ILE A 5 9.36 -8.89 9.05
C ILE A 5 9.75 -8.11 10.31
N GLU A 6 10.95 -7.52 10.30
CA GLU A 6 11.49 -6.72 11.42
C GLU A 6 11.45 -5.21 11.12
N SER A 7 11.39 -4.85 9.84
CA SER A 7 11.42 -3.49 9.34
C SER A 7 10.48 -3.34 8.15
N PHE A 8 10.02 -2.11 7.87
CA PHE A 8 9.31 -1.82 6.62
C PHE A 8 10.12 -2.21 5.38
N ARG A 9 11.46 -2.25 5.47
CA ARG A 9 12.36 -2.64 4.37
C ARG A 9 12.22 -4.11 3.98
N ASP A 10 11.71 -4.94 4.88
CA ASP A 10 11.48 -6.38 4.65
C ASP A 10 10.15 -6.63 3.92
N LEU A 11 9.31 -5.60 3.80
CA LEU A 11 8.06 -5.68 3.07
C LEU A 11 8.32 -5.76 1.56
N ILE A 12 7.88 -6.83 0.91
CA ILE A 12 7.94 -6.96 -0.55
C ILE A 12 7.24 -5.78 -1.24
N ALA A 13 6.10 -5.31 -0.68
CA ALA A 13 5.41 -4.13 -1.15
C ALA A 13 6.30 -2.89 -1.20
N TRP A 14 7.12 -2.68 -0.17
CA TRP A 14 8.05 -1.56 -0.12
C TRP A 14 9.19 -1.73 -1.12
N GLN A 15 9.81 -2.89 -1.18
CA GLN A 15 10.92 -3.18 -2.10
C GLN A 15 10.51 -2.98 -3.57
N LYS A 16 9.37 -3.55 -3.97
CA LYS A 16 8.84 -3.39 -5.33
C LYS A 16 8.43 -1.95 -5.65
N SER A 17 7.97 -1.20 -4.66
CA SER A 17 7.69 0.22 -4.83
C SER A 17 8.97 1.04 -5.01
N MET A 18 10.08 0.66 -4.39
CA MET A 18 11.38 1.30 -4.60
C MET A 18 11.92 1.02 -6.01
N ASP A 19 11.83 -0.22 -6.51
CA ASP A 19 12.17 -0.56 -7.89
C ASP A 19 11.37 0.32 -8.89
N LEU A 20 10.09 0.54 -8.60
CA LEU A 20 9.23 1.41 -9.40
C LEU A 20 9.67 2.88 -9.35
N VAL A 21 10.09 3.39 -8.17
CA VAL A 21 10.65 4.74 -8.04
C VAL A 21 11.85 4.90 -8.97
N ASP A 22 12.81 3.96 -8.94
CA ASP A 22 14.01 4.02 -9.77
C ASP A 22 13.69 4.00 -11.27
N ALA A 23 12.70 3.17 -11.67
CA ALA A 23 12.22 3.12 -13.04
C ALA A 23 11.61 4.46 -13.48
N ILE A 24 10.79 5.11 -12.64
CA ILE A 24 10.18 6.42 -12.95
C ILE A 24 11.22 7.52 -13.05
N TYR A 25 12.19 7.57 -12.11
CA TYR A 25 13.26 8.56 -12.19
C TYR A 25 14.11 8.38 -13.45
N THR A 26 14.37 7.14 -13.86
CA THR A 26 15.09 6.84 -15.10
C THR A 26 14.29 7.27 -16.32
N LEU A 27 13.01 6.92 -16.37
CA LEU A 27 12.11 7.25 -17.49
C LEU A 27 11.96 8.76 -17.69
N THR A 28 11.75 9.50 -16.59
CA THR A 28 11.46 10.93 -16.62
C THR A 28 12.68 11.80 -16.97
N ARG A 29 13.92 11.27 -16.95
CA ARG A 29 15.13 12.00 -17.41
C ARG A 29 15.06 12.40 -18.88
N ALA A 30 14.34 11.62 -19.70
CA ALA A 30 14.19 11.89 -21.13
C ALA A 30 13.06 12.86 -21.47
N PHE A 31 12.28 13.30 -20.48
CA PHE A 31 11.14 14.20 -20.72
C PHE A 31 11.60 15.61 -21.11
N PRO A 32 10.77 16.35 -21.87
CA PRO A 32 11.05 17.75 -22.20
C PRO A 32 11.25 18.62 -20.96
N ARG A 33 12.17 19.59 -21.04
CA ARG A 33 12.50 20.47 -19.90
C ARG A 33 11.30 21.24 -19.36
N GLN A 34 10.33 21.60 -20.21
CA GLN A 34 9.10 22.26 -19.78
C GLN A 34 8.24 21.43 -18.84
N GLU A 35 8.40 20.09 -18.86
CA GLU A 35 7.68 19.18 -17.99
C GLU A 35 8.36 18.98 -16.62
N MET A 36 9.51 19.60 -16.40
CA MET A 36 10.24 19.45 -15.13
C MET A 36 9.39 19.81 -13.92
N PHE A 37 8.59 20.87 -14.00
CA PHE A 37 7.65 21.31 -12.95
C PHE A 37 6.20 20.83 -13.20
N GLY A 38 5.96 20.18 -14.32
CA GLY A 38 4.70 19.56 -14.73
C GLY A 38 4.69 18.07 -14.42
N LEU A 39 4.52 17.27 -15.49
CA LEU A 39 4.31 15.83 -15.41
C LEU A 39 5.48 15.07 -14.76
N VAL A 40 6.74 15.50 -14.98
CA VAL A 40 7.94 14.90 -14.33
C VAL A 40 7.81 14.99 -12.80
N SER A 41 7.57 16.19 -12.28
CA SER A 41 7.41 16.41 -10.84
C SER A 41 6.24 15.60 -10.26
N GLN A 42 5.13 15.53 -10.98
CA GLN A 42 3.95 14.77 -10.57
C GLN A 42 4.22 13.26 -10.51
N MET A 43 4.83 12.69 -11.56
CA MET A 43 5.17 11.27 -11.62
C MET A 43 6.15 10.88 -10.53
N GLN A 44 7.19 11.68 -10.31
CA GLN A 44 8.19 11.41 -9.26
C GLN A 44 7.57 11.49 -7.86
N ARG A 45 6.70 12.49 -7.61
CA ARG A 45 5.98 12.60 -6.32
C ARG A 45 5.03 11.43 -6.09
N ALA A 46 4.25 11.04 -7.09
CA ALA A 46 3.36 9.90 -7.00
C ALA A 46 4.14 8.60 -6.73
N ALA A 47 5.25 8.37 -7.46
CA ALA A 47 6.11 7.21 -7.27
C ALA A 47 6.70 7.15 -5.86
N VAL A 48 7.29 8.25 -5.36
CA VAL A 48 7.88 8.33 -4.01
C VAL A 48 6.82 8.19 -2.92
N SER A 49 5.60 8.68 -3.16
CA SER A 49 4.49 8.59 -2.21
C SER A 49 4.14 7.14 -1.85
N VAL A 50 4.25 6.19 -2.80
CA VAL A 50 3.91 4.78 -2.55
C VAL A 50 4.76 4.17 -1.43
N PRO A 51 6.09 4.08 -1.53
CA PRO A 51 6.93 3.49 -0.48
C PRO A 51 6.95 4.33 0.80
N SER A 52 6.81 5.66 0.70
CA SER A 52 6.79 6.53 1.87
C SER A 52 5.58 6.26 2.76
N ASN A 53 4.39 6.13 2.18
CA ASN A 53 3.17 5.80 2.93
C ASN A 53 3.22 4.37 3.49
N LEU A 54 3.81 3.40 2.78
CA LEU A 54 4.02 2.05 3.32
C LEU A 54 4.91 2.07 4.56
N ALA A 55 6.02 2.81 4.52
CA ALA A 55 6.94 2.94 5.65
C ALA A 55 6.27 3.64 6.84
N GLU A 56 5.54 4.74 6.59
CA GLU A 56 4.80 5.45 7.62
C GLU A 56 3.71 4.58 8.24
N GLY A 57 2.91 3.90 7.41
CA GLY A 57 1.86 3.00 7.89
C GLY A 57 2.40 1.86 8.73
N TYR A 58 3.53 1.25 8.32
CA TYR A 58 4.21 0.21 9.09
C TYR A 58 4.66 0.71 10.47
N ALA A 59 5.14 1.95 10.56
CA ALA A 59 5.57 2.58 11.81
C ALA A 59 4.40 2.89 12.77
N ARG A 60 3.15 2.91 12.28
CA ARG A 60 1.97 3.13 13.12
C ARG A 60 1.63 1.87 13.92
N ARG A 61 1.33 2.04 15.21
CA ARG A 61 1.03 0.90 16.10
C ARG A 61 -0.37 0.32 15.90
N ARG A 62 -1.28 1.08 15.26
CA ARG A 62 -2.68 0.69 15.05
C ARG A 62 -2.87 0.14 13.65
N THR A 63 -3.45 -1.05 13.53
CA THR A 63 -3.73 -1.68 12.24
C THR A 63 -4.63 -0.83 11.34
N GLY A 64 -5.61 -0.13 11.90
CA GLY A 64 -6.48 0.77 11.14
C GLY A 64 -5.73 1.93 10.49
N ASP A 65 -4.75 2.52 11.20
CA ASP A 65 -3.89 3.56 10.62
C ASP A 65 -3.04 2.97 9.48
N TYR A 66 -2.48 1.75 9.67
CA TYR A 66 -1.70 1.10 8.62
C TYR A 66 -2.54 0.84 7.36
N ILE A 67 -3.78 0.35 7.48
CA ILE A 67 -4.69 0.17 6.35
C ILE A 67 -4.88 1.48 5.59
N ARG A 68 -5.14 2.58 6.31
CA ARG A 68 -5.31 3.91 5.71
C ARG A 68 -4.08 4.33 4.88
N PHE A 69 -2.87 4.13 5.38
CA PHE A 69 -1.64 4.47 4.66
C PHE A 69 -1.42 3.56 3.43
N VAL A 70 -1.79 2.27 3.52
CA VAL A 70 -1.79 1.38 2.35
C VAL A 70 -2.78 1.86 1.29
N ASP A 71 -3.95 2.35 1.67
CA ASP A 71 -4.93 2.90 0.74
C ASP A 71 -4.44 4.21 0.09
N VAL A 72 -3.72 5.07 0.82
CA VAL A 72 -3.04 6.26 0.24
C VAL A 72 -1.97 5.81 -0.77
N SER A 73 -1.18 4.77 -0.46
CA SER A 73 -0.20 4.19 -1.41
C SER A 73 -0.88 3.69 -2.68
N ARG A 74 -2.03 3.02 -2.56
CA ARG A 74 -2.82 2.56 -3.72
C ARG A 74 -3.33 3.72 -4.57
N GLY A 75 -3.81 4.80 -3.93
CA GLY A 75 -4.21 6.03 -4.63
C GLY A 75 -3.06 6.66 -5.41
N SER A 76 -1.87 6.77 -4.78
CA SER A 76 -0.66 7.29 -5.42
C SER A 76 -0.21 6.43 -6.61
N LEU A 77 -0.36 5.11 -6.51
CA LEU A 77 -0.06 4.21 -7.62
C LEU A 77 -1.04 4.38 -8.78
N ALA A 78 -2.34 4.55 -8.51
CA ALA A 78 -3.35 4.81 -9.55
C ALA A 78 -3.11 6.15 -10.25
N GLU A 79 -2.68 7.17 -9.51
CA GLU A 79 -2.24 8.44 -10.07
C GLU A 79 -1.05 8.24 -11.01
N LEU A 80 -0.03 7.48 -10.59
CA LEU A 80 1.15 7.18 -11.39
C LEU A 80 0.80 6.39 -12.67
N GLN A 81 -0.11 5.42 -12.60
CA GLN A 81 -0.62 4.69 -13.77
C GLN A 81 -1.28 5.65 -14.77
N THR A 82 -2.08 6.57 -14.28
CA THR A 82 -2.72 7.60 -15.10
C THR A 82 -1.68 8.49 -15.79
N GLN A 83 -0.70 8.95 -15.06
CA GLN A 83 0.40 9.80 -15.56
C GLN A 83 1.26 9.07 -16.60
N ALA A 84 1.50 7.77 -16.45
CA ALA A 84 2.19 6.95 -17.45
C ALA A 84 1.43 6.89 -18.77
N ILE A 85 0.10 6.71 -18.72
CA ILE A 85 -0.76 6.75 -19.90
C ILE A 85 -0.74 8.14 -20.55
N ILE A 86 -0.80 9.22 -19.76
CA ILE A 86 -0.71 10.59 -20.26
C ILE A 86 0.63 10.80 -20.96
N SER A 87 1.75 10.37 -20.36
CA SER A 87 3.09 10.49 -20.93
C SER A 87 3.18 9.81 -22.30
N LYS A 88 2.56 8.62 -22.45
CA LYS A 88 2.49 7.93 -23.74
C LYS A 88 1.65 8.71 -24.77
N ARG A 89 0.50 9.24 -24.35
CA ARG A 89 -0.39 10.01 -25.25
C ARG A 89 0.24 11.33 -25.71
N GLN A 90 1.07 11.94 -24.84
CA GLN A 90 1.82 13.17 -25.20
C GLN A 90 3.09 12.87 -26.00
N GLY A 91 3.43 11.60 -26.22
CA GLY A 91 4.64 11.21 -26.96
C GLY A 91 5.94 11.38 -26.18
N TYR A 92 5.89 11.55 -24.86
CA TYR A 92 7.08 11.67 -24.00
C TYR A 92 7.75 10.32 -23.75
N ILE A 93 6.99 9.24 -23.84
CA ILE A 93 7.49 7.85 -23.80
C ILE A 93 6.94 7.06 -24.99
N THR A 94 7.69 6.02 -25.40
CA THR A 94 7.28 5.10 -26.44
C THR A 94 6.32 4.03 -25.93
N GLN A 95 5.68 3.28 -26.84
CA GLN A 95 4.92 2.10 -26.44
C GLN A 95 5.81 1.07 -25.75
N ALA A 96 7.04 0.86 -26.24
CA ALA A 96 8.00 -0.06 -25.65
C ALA A 96 8.41 0.35 -24.21
N ASP A 97 8.47 1.63 -23.90
CA ASP A 97 8.73 2.11 -22.54
C ASP A 97 7.54 1.82 -21.62
N LEU A 98 6.32 2.03 -22.12
CA LEU A 98 5.10 1.73 -21.38
C LEU A 98 4.98 0.21 -21.14
N ASP A 99 5.29 -0.62 -22.14
CA ASP A 99 5.24 -2.09 -22.05
C ASP A 99 6.25 -2.65 -21.03
N LYS A 100 7.36 -1.94 -20.79
CA LYS A 100 8.33 -2.28 -19.72
C LYS A 100 7.86 -1.82 -18.35
N LEU A 101 7.26 -0.63 -18.27
CA LEU A 101 6.81 -0.04 -17.01
C LEU A 101 5.54 -0.70 -16.48
N TRP A 102 4.60 -1.05 -17.37
CA TRP A 102 3.26 -1.50 -16.98
C TRP A 102 3.26 -2.74 -16.08
N PRO A 103 4.06 -3.80 -16.35
CA PRO A 103 4.15 -4.96 -15.46
C PRO A 103 4.59 -4.62 -14.03
N MET A 104 5.47 -3.62 -13.85
CA MET A 104 5.90 -3.17 -12.53
C MET A 104 4.77 -2.46 -11.77
N LEU A 105 3.99 -1.63 -12.48
CA LEU A 105 2.80 -0.95 -11.93
C LEU A 105 1.75 -1.99 -11.50
N ASP A 106 1.49 -2.99 -12.34
CA ASP A 106 0.52 -4.06 -12.04
C ASP A 106 0.99 -4.97 -10.90
N GLU A 107 2.29 -5.28 -10.84
CA GLU A 107 2.85 -6.05 -9.73
C GLU A 107 2.67 -5.30 -8.41
N ALA A 108 3.04 -4.01 -8.38
CA ALA A 108 2.85 -3.16 -7.21
C ALA A 108 1.37 -3.08 -6.80
N ALA A 109 0.46 -2.92 -7.76
CA ALA A 109 -0.98 -2.87 -7.48
C ALA A 109 -1.49 -4.15 -6.83
N ARG A 110 -1.11 -5.33 -7.35
CA ARG A 110 -1.51 -6.63 -6.79
C ARG A 110 -0.97 -6.83 -5.37
N ILE A 111 0.29 -6.45 -5.13
CA ILE A 111 0.91 -6.60 -3.82
C ILE A 111 0.24 -5.67 -2.80
N LEU A 112 -0.03 -4.41 -3.16
CA LEU A 112 -0.71 -3.45 -2.27
C LEU A 112 -2.14 -3.89 -1.97
N TYR A 113 -2.85 -4.43 -2.97
CA TYR A 113 -4.19 -4.99 -2.75
C TYR A 113 -4.15 -6.15 -1.76
N GLY A 114 -3.26 -7.13 -1.97
CA GLY A 114 -3.11 -8.27 -1.07
C GLY A 114 -2.73 -7.86 0.35
N LEU A 115 -1.87 -6.84 0.51
CA LEU A 115 -1.51 -6.29 1.82
C LEU A 115 -2.72 -5.66 2.51
N SER A 116 -3.52 -4.87 1.79
CA SER A 116 -4.74 -4.25 2.32
C SER A 116 -5.74 -5.31 2.80
N GLU A 117 -6.02 -6.33 1.98
CA GLU A 117 -6.92 -7.44 2.32
C GLU A 117 -6.45 -8.20 3.58
N GLU A 118 -5.16 -8.50 3.66
CA GLU A 118 -4.59 -9.23 4.82
C GLU A 118 -4.72 -8.41 6.12
N LEU A 119 -4.48 -7.10 6.05
CA LEU A 119 -4.63 -6.22 7.21
C LEU A 119 -6.10 -6.09 7.65
N GLN A 120 -7.02 -5.98 6.69
CA GLN A 120 -8.46 -5.93 6.97
C GLN A 120 -8.95 -7.25 7.59
N ARG A 121 -8.52 -8.40 7.05
CA ARG A 121 -8.84 -9.71 7.59
C ARG A 121 -8.36 -9.87 9.04
N LYS A 122 -7.14 -9.45 9.35
CA LYS A 122 -6.61 -9.47 10.73
C LYS A 122 -7.43 -8.60 11.68
N THR A 123 -7.91 -7.47 11.21
CA THR A 123 -8.76 -6.57 12.01
C THR A 123 -10.13 -7.18 12.27
N ALA A 124 -10.76 -7.78 11.26
CA ALA A 124 -12.06 -8.45 11.39
C ALA A 124 -11.99 -9.61 12.38
N VAL A 125 -10.97 -10.48 12.28
CA VAL A 125 -10.78 -11.60 13.21
C VAL A 125 -10.63 -11.12 14.65
N ARG A 126 -9.84 -10.07 14.90
CA ARG A 126 -9.69 -9.48 16.24
C ARG A 126 -11.02 -8.97 16.80
N LEU A 127 -11.84 -8.32 15.98
CA LEU A 127 -13.13 -7.78 16.38
C LEU A 127 -14.10 -8.90 16.77
N VAL A 128 -14.19 -9.95 15.95
CA VAL A 128 -15.06 -11.13 16.23
C VAL A 128 -14.62 -11.81 17.52
N SER A 129 -13.33 -12.01 17.74
CA SER A 129 -12.80 -12.61 18.98
C SER A 129 -13.13 -11.76 20.21
N PHE A 130 -13.05 -10.44 20.10
CA PHE A 130 -13.38 -9.53 21.21
C PHE A 130 -14.88 -9.54 21.54
N ILE A 131 -15.74 -9.52 20.53
CA ILE A 131 -17.21 -9.59 20.71
C ILE A 131 -17.61 -10.94 21.30
N GLY A 132 -17.04 -12.04 20.83
CA GLY A 132 -17.29 -13.38 21.37
C GLY A 132 -16.91 -13.49 22.85
N LEU A 133 -15.77 -12.93 23.25
CA LEU A 133 -15.35 -12.90 24.65
C LEU A 133 -16.26 -12.00 25.51
N ALA A 134 -16.66 -10.83 24.98
CA ALA A 134 -17.55 -9.90 25.69
C ALA A 134 -18.95 -10.49 25.90
N CYS A 135 -19.46 -11.30 24.97
CA CYS A 135 -20.73 -12.02 25.13
C CYS A 135 -20.64 -13.24 26.06
N ALA A 136 -19.48 -13.89 26.14
CA ALA A 136 -19.29 -15.07 26.99
C ALA A 136 -19.15 -14.71 28.48
N VAL A 137 -18.54 -13.57 28.81
CA VAL A 137 -18.33 -13.14 30.22
C VAL A 137 -19.62 -12.99 31.02
N PRO A 138 -20.67 -12.29 30.56
CA PRO A 138 -21.91 -12.18 31.33
C PRO A 138 -22.66 -13.52 31.47
N VAL A 139 -22.56 -14.43 30.51
CA VAL A 139 -23.13 -15.77 30.57
C VAL A 139 -22.39 -16.60 31.63
N LEU A 140 -21.07 -16.59 31.64
CA LEU A 140 -20.24 -17.28 32.66
C LEU A 140 -20.51 -16.74 34.07
N LEU A 141 -20.60 -15.42 34.24
CA LEU A 141 -20.92 -14.80 35.53
C LEU A 141 -22.30 -15.22 36.03
N ARG A 142 -23.27 -15.42 35.14
CA ARG A 142 -24.63 -15.89 35.50
C ARG A 142 -24.65 -17.35 35.96
N TYR A 143 -23.70 -18.17 35.53
CA TYR A 143 -23.57 -19.59 35.96
C TYR A 143 -22.64 -19.76 37.17
N LEU A 144 -21.70 -18.85 37.39
CA LEU A 144 -20.75 -18.90 38.52
C LEU A 144 -21.32 -18.28 39.82
N PHE A 145 -22.37 -17.45 39.77
CA PHE A 145 -23.00 -16.80 40.93
C PHE A 145 -24.49 -17.19 41.14
N PRO A 146 -24.87 -18.48 41.24
CA PRO A 146 -26.21 -18.84 41.74
C PRO A 146 -26.27 -19.04 43.27
N LEU A 147 -25.23 -18.67 44.05
CA LEU A 147 -25.07 -19.04 45.45
C LEU A 147 -24.83 -17.91 46.44
N ILE A 148 -25.29 -16.68 46.10
CA ILE A 148 -25.31 -15.57 47.08
C ILE A 148 -26.68 -14.88 46.98
N CYS A 149 -27.71 -15.54 47.47
CA CYS A 149 -28.97 -15.06 48.04
C CYS A 149 -29.58 -16.14 48.91
#